data_98332a78067732439e278770d770f460
#
_entry.id   98332a78067732439e278770d770f460
#
_cell.length_a   1.000
_cell.length_b   1.000
_cell.length_c   1.000
_cell.angle_alpha   90.00
_cell.angle_beta   90.00
_cell.angle_gamma   90.00
#
_symmetry.space_group_name_H-M   'P 1'
#
loop_
_entity.id
_entity.type
_entity.pdbx_description
1 polymer ?
#
loop_
_entity_poly.entity_id
_entity_poly.type
_entity_poly.pdbx_seq_one_letter_code
_entity_poly.pdbx_strand_id
1 'polypeptide(L)'
;MSKKRFVLGAVGVLLAGGAALLYNAGRDAGPAFIDPSDDMLVVKGKAIYANNCAACHGEALQGQPNWRERLPNGRLPAPPHDKTGHTWHHPDAMLFDMVKNGLVPGKTAPPGYESDMPAYAGILTDEEIVAVLAYIKSDWPPKVLQAQKEVTLQRRD
;
A
#
# COMPACT_ATOMS: atom_id res chain seq x y z
N MET A 1 6.12 52.29 26.08
CA MET A 1 6.93 51.07 25.98
C MET A 1 6.01 49.88 25.88
N SER A 2 6.32 48.92 25.01
CA SER A 2 5.69 47.58 24.95
C SER A 2 4.38 47.41 24.20
N LYS A 3 4.37 47.62 22.86
CA LYS A 3 3.37 47.02 21.95
C LYS A 3 4.02 46.12 20.88
N LYS A 4 5.37 45.96 20.87
CA LYS A 4 6.08 45.19 19.82
C LYS A 4 6.34 43.69 20.16
N ARG A 5 6.07 43.25 21.38
CA ARG A 5 6.37 41.85 21.80
C ARG A 5 5.27 40.83 21.51
N PHE A 6 4.01 41.28 21.30
CA PHE A 6 2.89 40.34 21.05
C PHE A 6 2.75 39.88 19.61
N VAL A 7 3.32 40.58 18.62
CA VAL A 7 3.15 40.26 17.20
C VAL A 7 4.09 39.10 16.78
N LEU A 8 5.31 39.02 17.37
CA LEU A 8 6.24 37.94 17.01
C LEU A 8 5.81 36.54 17.52
N GLY A 9 5.08 36.46 18.63
CA GLY A 9 4.62 35.17 19.17
C GLY A 9 3.48 34.56 18.34
N ALA A 10 2.57 35.38 17.82
CA ALA A 10 1.45 34.90 17.03
C ALA A 10 1.84 34.40 15.63
N VAL A 11 2.83 35.06 15.00
CA VAL A 11 3.32 34.63 13.67
C VAL A 11 4.09 33.32 13.78
N GLY A 12 4.88 33.12 14.84
CA GLY A 12 5.63 31.87 15.04
C GLY A 12 4.72 30.65 15.25
N VAL A 13 3.62 30.80 15.98
CA VAL A 13 2.65 29.72 16.23
C VAL A 13 1.87 29.37 14.95
N LEU A 14 1.52 30.36 14.11
CA LEU A 14 0.82 30.11 12.85
C LEU A 14 1.70 29.41 11.82
N LEU A 15 3.00 29.74 11.75
CA LEU A 15 3.94 29.09 10.83
C LEU A 15 4.27 27.65 11.27
N ALA A 16 4.43 27.41 12.58
CA ALA A 16 4.65 26.04 13.09
C ALA A 16 3.40 25.15 12.95
N GLY A 17 2.22 25.69 13.17
CA GLY A 17 0.95 24.99 12.97
C GLY A 17 0.69 24.65 11.50
N GLY A 18 0.98 25.59 10.58
CA GLY A 18 0.85 25.36 9.14
C GLY A 18 1.82 24.30 8.62
N ALA A 19 3.07 24.33 9.08
CA ALA A 19 4.07 23.32 8.70
C ALA A 19 3.74 21.92 9.23
N ALA A 20 3.19 21.83 10.45
CA ALA A 20 2.76 20.54 11.02
C ALA A 20 1.53 19.96 10.29
N LEU A 21 0.59 20.80 9.86
CA LEU A 21 -0.58 20.39 9.08
C LEU A 21 -0.18 19.90 7.69
N LEU A 22 0.74 20.60 7.01
CA LEU A 22 1.25 20.18 5.69
C LEU A 22 2.12 18.93 5.79
N TYR A 23 2.88 18.76 6.87
CA TYR A 23 3.68 17.55 7.12
C TYR A 23 2.81 16.31 7.37
N ASN A 24 1.69 16.47 8.08
CA ASN A 24 0.74 15.37 8.32
C ASN A 24 -0.11 15.05 7.07
N ALA A 25 -0.56 16.05 6.31
CA ALA A 25 -1.34 15.82 5.09
C ALA A 25 -0.60 14.97 4.03
N GLY A 26 0.75 15.05 4.01
CA GLY A 26 1.57 14.21 3.13
C GLY A 26 1.72 12.76 3.59
N ARG A 27 1.48 12.46 4.86
CA ARG A 27 1.60 11.10 5.43
C ARG A 27 0.38 10.22 5.15
N ASP A 28 -0.79 10.81 4.99
CA ASP A 28 -2.04 10.10 4.75
C ASP A 28 -2.26 9.73 3.27
N ALA A 29 -1.45 10.29 2.37
CA ALA A 29 -1.61 10.12 0.91
C ALA A 29 -1.06 8.79 0.35
N GLY A 30 -0.39 7.96 1.17
CA GLY A 30 0.31 6.77 0.71
C GLY A 30 1.50 7.08 -0.22
N PRO A 31 2.30 6.09 -0.61
CA PRO A 31 3.49 6.30 -1.44
C PRO A 31 3.11 6.74 -2.86
N ALA A 32 3.93 7.65 -3.41
CA ALA A 32 3.73 8.19 -4.76
C ALA A 32 3.89 7.14 -5.86
N PHE A 33 4.94 6.37 -5.75
CA PHE A 33 5.26 5.19 -6.56
C PHE A 33 6.27 4.36 -5.77
N ILE A 34 5.99 3.08 -5.62
CA ILE A 34 6.90 2.13 -4.98
C ILE A 34 7.80 1.58 -6.07
N ASP A 35 9.08 1.96 -6.03
CA ASP A 35 10.05 1.55 -7.03
C ASP A 35 10.70 0.22 -6.67
N PRO A 36 10.51 -0.85 -7.46
CA PRO A 36 11.13 -2.15 -7.23
C PRO A 36 12.59 -2.23 -7.69
N SER A 37 13.21 -1.16 -8.14
CA SER A 37 14.63 -1.13 -8.52
C SER A 37 15.58 -0.95 -7.32
N ASP A 38 15.05 -0.69 -6.13
CA ASP A 38 15.83 -0.65 -4.89
C ASP A 38 16.02 -2.10 -4.36
N ASP A 39 17.18 -2.68 -4.63
CA ASP A 39 17.52 -4.06 -4.25
C ASP A 39 17.43 -4.29 -2.73
N MET A 40 17.79 -3.30 -1.91
CA MET A 40 17.72 -3.45 -0.45
C MET A 40 16.27 -3.49 0.03
N LEU A 41 15.43 -2.67 -0.56
CA LEU A 41 14.00 -2.64 -0.28
C LEU A 41 13.35 -3.97 -0.69
N VAL A 42 13.69 -4.49 -1.87
CA VAL A 42 13.20 -5.77 -2.38
C VAL A 42 13.65 -6.94 -1.51
N VAL A 43 14.91 -6.98 -1.07
CA VAL A 43 15.42 -8.03 -0.16
C VAL A 43 14.69 -8.01 1.18
N LYS A 44 14.50 -6.83 1.77
CA LYS A 44 13.69 -6.66 2.99
C LYS A 44 12.26 -7.14 2.77
N GLY A 45 11.65 -6.73 1.66
CA GLY A 45 10.29 -7.10 1.29
C GLY A 45 10.08 -8.59 1.12
N LYS A 46 11.05 -9.29 0.53
CA LYS A 46 11.04 -10.75 0.38
C LYS A 46 10.95 -11.47 1.73
N ALA A 47 11.73 -11.04 2.71
CA ALA A 47 11.67 -11.63 4.06
C ALA A 47 10.32 -11.39 4.75
N ILE A 48 9.76 -10.18 4.60
CA ILE A 48 8.44 -9.84 5.13
C ILE A 48 7.35 -10.67 4.45
N TYR A 49 7.40 -10.79 3.13
CA TYR A 49 6.46 -11.59 2.33
C TYR A 49 6.45 -13.05 2.78
N ALA A 50 7.63 -13.66 2.92
CA ALA A 50 7.75 -15.05 3.35
C ALA A 50 7.08 -15.32 4.71
N ASN A 51 7.20 -14.38 5.64
CA ASN A 51 6.70 -14.52 6.99
C ASN A 51 5.21 -14.20 7.15
N ASN A 52 4.65 -13.34 6.29
CA ASN A 52 3.31 -12.76 6.51
C ASN A 52 2.31 -13.05 5.37
N CYS A 53 2.79 -13.30 4.16
CA CYS A 53 1.94 -13.34 2.97
C CYS A 53 1.97 -14.70 2.25
N ALA A 54 3.13 -15.36 2.23
CA ALA A 54 3.38 -16.56 1.43
C ALA A 54 2.46 -17.72 1.79
N ALA A 55 2.05 -17.87 3.05
CA ALA A 55 1.15 -18.92 3.50
C ALA A 55 -0.18 -18.95 2.72
N CYS A 56 -0.68 -17.79 2.30
CA CYS A 56 -1.91 -17.66 1.52
C CYS A 56 -1.63 -17.38 0.03
N HIS A 57 -0.69 -16.48 -0.27
CA HIS A 57 -0.43 -16.03 -1.64
C HIS A 57 0.62 -16.85 -2.39
N GLY A 58 1.19 -17.89 -1.73
CA GLY A 58 2.20 -18.78 -2.29
C GLY A 58 3.61 -18.20 -2.22
N GLU A 59 4.62 -19.06 -2.03
CA GLU A 59 6.03 -18.65 -1.93
C GLU A 59 6.58 -18.03 -3.22
N ALA A 60 6.03 -18.44 -4.36
CA ALA A 60 6.38 -17.91 -5.69
C ALA A 60 5.32 -16.93 -6.23
N LEU A 61 4.56 -16.24 -5.35
CA LEU A 61 3.54 -15.26 -5.71
C LEU A 61 2.34 -15.84 -6.51
N GLN A 62 2.23 -17.17 -6.61
CA GLN A 62 1.31 -17.87 -7.50
C GLN A 62 -0.15 -17.89 -7.03
N GLY A 63 -0.43 -17.48 -5.79
CA GLY A 63 -1.77 -17.55 -5.19
C GLY A 63 -2.27 -18.98 -4.93
N GLN A 64 -3.55 -19.08 -4.67
CA GLN A 64 -4.25 -20.37 -4.48
C GLN A 64 -4.93 -20.83 -5.77
N PRO A 65 -5.14 -22.16 -5.93
CA PRO A 65 -5.90 -22.69 -7.06
C PRO A 65 -7.31 -22.08 -7.13
N ASN A 66 -7.83 -21.92 -8.34
CA ASN A 66 -9.18 -21.42 -8.60
C ASN A 66 -9.53 -20.09 -7.91
N TRP A 67 -8.53 -19.22 -7.73
CA TRP A 67 -8.68 -17.96 -6.99
C TRP A 67 -9.79 -17.03 -7.51
N ARG A 68 -10.33 -17.26 -8.71
CA ARG A 68 -11.48 -16.53 -9.28
C ARG A 68 -12.84 -17.14 -8.92
N GLU A 69 -12.85 -18.31 -8.27
CA GLU A 69 -14.06 -19.03 -7.90
C GLU A 69 -14.32 -18.93 -6.40
N ARG A 70 -15.56 -18.63 -6.03
CA ARG A 70 -15.90 -18.49 -4.62
C ARG A 70 -15.92 -19.84 -3.92
N LEU A 71 -15.36 -19.87 -2.72
CA LEU A 71 -15.48 -20.97 -1.79
C LEU A 71 -16.93 -21.12 -1.31
N PRO A 72 -17.31 -22.27 -0.70
CA PRO A 72 -18.66 -22.48 -0.14
C PRO A 72 -19.09 -21.42 0.89
N ASN A 73 -18.12 -20.77 1.57
CA ASN A 73 -18.38 -19.68 2.52
C ASN A 73 -18.56 -18.30 1.84
N GLY A 74 -18.55 -18.25 0.50
CA GLY A 74 -18.70 -17.02 -0.28
C GLY A 74 -17.43 -16.20 -0.49
N ARG A 75 -16.31 -16.53 0.18
CA ARG A 75 -15.03 -15.83 0.06
C ARG A 75 -14.22 -16.31 -1.14
N LEU A 76 -13.29 -15.50 -1.62
CA LEU A 76 -12.37 -15.89 -2.67
C LEU A 76 -11.05 -16.40 -2.06
N PRO A 77 -10.43 -17.44 -2.66
CA PRO A 77 -9.06 -17.81 -2.33
C PRO A 77 -8.08 -16.66 -2.60
N ALA A 78 -6.89 -16.70 -1.97
CA ALA A 78 -5.89 -15.68 -2.14
C ALA A 78 -5.40 -15.61 -3.60
N PRO A 79 -5.48 -14.44 -4.26
CA PRO A 79 -5.08 -14.28 -5.65
C PRO A 79 -3.55 -14.33 -5.81
N PRO A 80 -3.05 -14.62 -7.04
CA PRO A 80 -1.65 -14.44 -7.38
C PRO A 80 -1.22 -12.98 -7.29
N HIS A 81 0.03 -12.77 -6.90
CA HIS A 81 0.69 -11.46 -6.94
C HIS A 81 1.67 -11.31 -8.12
N ASP A 82 1.91 -12.40 -8.86
CA ASP A 82 2.66 -12.39 -10.11
C ASP A 82 1.85 -11.76 -11.27
N LYS A 83 2.38 -11.80 -12.47
CA LYS A 83 1.72 -11.29 -13.68
C LYS A 83 0.37 -11.94 -14.03
N THR A 84 0.08 -13.13 -13.48
CA THR A 84 -1.17 -13.87 -13.76
C THR A 84 -2.34 -13.44 -12.89
N GLY A 85 -2.04 -12.74 -11.78
CA GLY A 85 -3.02 -12.11 -10.91
C GLY A 85 -3.54 -10.78 -11.44
N HIS A 86 -4.12 -9.98 -10.56
CA HIS A 86 -4.63 -8.64 -10.92
C HIS A 86 -4.10 -7.52 -10.03
N THR A 87 -3.12 -7.78 -9.17
CA THR A 87 -2.53 -6.80 -8.25
C THR A 87 -2.03 -5.56 -8.99
N TRP A 88 -1.43 -5.74 -10.14
CA TRP A 88 -0.86 -4.68 -10.98
C TRP A 88 -1.91 -3.74 -11.64
N HIS A 89 -3.20 -4.03 -11.53
CA HIS A 89 -4.27 -3.14 -11.97
C HIS A 89 -4.59 -2.02 -10.96
N HIS A 90 -4.02 -2.10 -9.75
CA HIS A 90 -4.29 -1.15 -8.68
C HIS A 90 -3.13 -0.15 -8.50
N PRO A 91 -3.42 1.13 -8.18
CA PRO A 91 -2.39 2.11 -7.84
C PRO A 91 -1.74 1.78 -6.49
N ASP A 92 -0.48 2.22 -6.31
CA ASP A 92 0.30 1.91 -5.09
C ASP A 92 -0.40 2.36 -3.80
N ALA A 93 -1.05 3.52 -3.79
CA ALA A 93 -1.79 3.99 -2.63
C ALA A 93 -2.92 3.03 -2.23
N MET A 94 -3.62 2.43 -3.20
CA MET A 94 -4.68 1.45 -2.93
C MET A 94 -4.09 0.12 -2.46
N LEU A 95 -3.01 -0.35 -3.07
CA LEU A 95 -2.29 -1.56 -2.63
C LEU A 95 -1.78 -1.41 -1.20
N PHE A 96 -1.21 -0.26 -0.88
CA PHE A 96 -0.75 0.08 0.46
C PHE A 96 -1.91 0.05 1.48
N ASP A 97 -3.05 0.68 1.14
CA ASP A 97 -4.23 0.71 2.00
C ASP A 97 -4.83 -0.69 2.21
N MET A 98 -4.88 -1.52 1.16
CA MET A 98 -5.32 -2.92 1.24
C MET A 98 -4.46 -3.76 2.20
N VAL A 99 -3.13 -3.60 2.17
CA VAL A 99 -2.25 -4.31 3.09
C VAL A 99 -2.40 -3.76 4.50
N LYS A 100 -2.40 -2.44 4.66
CA LYS A 100 -2.46 -1.79 5.98
C LYS A 100 -3.78 -2.05 6.69
N ASN A 101 -4.90 -1.82 6.01
CA ASN A 101 -6.23 -1.78 6.61
C ASN A 101 -7.13 -2.96 6.23
N GLY A 102 -6.63 -3.87 5.38
CA GLY A 102 -7.40 -4.99 4.84
C GLY A 102 -8.31 -4.57 3.68
N LEU A 103 -9.11 -5.52 3.21
CA LEU A 103 -10.09 -5.31 2.15
C LEU A 103 -11.38 -4.73 2.75
N VAL A 104 -11.47 -3.40 2.76
CA VAL A 104 -12.59 -2.65 3.35
C VAL A 104 -13.73 -2.52 2.34
N PRO A 105 -14.93 -3.09 2.61
CA PRO A 105 -16.09 -2.99 1.72
C PRO A 105 -16.48 -1.53 1.42
N GLY A 106 -16.67 -1.23 0.14
CA GLY A 106 -17.00 0.12 -0.33
C GLY A 106 -15.82 1.10 -0.45
N LYS A 107 -14.60 0.69 -0.02
CA LYS A 107 -13.38 1.50 -0.12
C LYS A 107 -12.31 0.80 -0.97
N THR A 108 -11.74 -0.29 -0.48
CA THR A 108 -10.71 -1.09 -1.17
C THR A 108 -11.26 -2.40 -1.75
N ALA A 109 -12.53 -2.69 -1.48
CA ALA A 109 -13.27 -3.83 -2.02
C ALA A 109 -14.71 -3.43 -2.35
N PRO A 110 -15.43 -4.19 -3.20
CA PRO A 110 -16.86 -3.96 -3.48
C PRO A 110 -17.71 -3.97 -2.20
N PRO A 111 -18.87 -3.28 -2.18
CA PRO A 111 -19.81 -3.38 -1.06
C PRO A 111 -20.19 -4.83 -0.76
N GLY A 112 -20.20 -5.20 0.52
CA GLY A 112 -20.53 -6.55 0.97
C GLY A 112 -19.45 -7.62 0.71
N TYR A 113 -18.26 -7.22 0.28
CA TYR A 113 -17.14 -8.15 0.08
C TYR A 113 -16.59 -8.65 1.42
N GLU A 114 -16.46 -9.97 1.54
CA GLU A 114 -15.81 -10.61 2.69
C GLU A 114 -14.46 -11.20 2.27
N SER A 115 -13.45 -11.04 3.12
CA SER A 115 -12.09 -11.50 2.87
C SER A 115 -11.49 -12.19 4.10
N ASP A 116 -10.63 -13.18 3.85
CA ASP A 116 -9.78 -13.78 4.87
C ASP A 116 -8.41 -13.07 4.99
N MET A 117 -8.11 -12.11 4.13
CA MET A 117 -6.89 -11.32 4.22
C MET A 117 -6.93 -10.42 5.45
N PRO A 118 -5.99 -10.58 6.41
CA PRO A 118 -5.94 -9.73 7.58
C PRO A 118 -5.48 -8.31 7.25
N ALA A 119 -5.81 -7.36 8.11
CA ALA A 119 -5.18 -6.05 8.13
C ALA A 119 -3.83 -6.12 8.87
N TYR A 120 -2.82 -5.44 8.36
CA TYR A 120 -1.46 -5.44 8.95
C TYR A 120 -1.14 -4.16 9.72
N ALA A 121 -2.09 -3.25 9.92
CA ALA A 121 -1.92 -2.10 10.81
C ALA A 121 -1.55 -2.57 12.22
N GLY A 122 -0.45 -2.03 12.78
CA GLY A 122 0.08 -2.43 14.07
C GLY A 122 0.91 -3.74 14.08
N ILE A 123 0.97 -4.46 12.96
CA ILE A 123 1.82 -5.64 12.75
C ILE A 123 3.05 -5.27 11.91
N LEU A 124 2.84 -4.54 10.81
CA LEU A 124 3.88 -4.02 9.93
C LEU A 124 3.93 -2.51 10.01
N THR A 125 5.13 -1.94 9.94
CA THR A 125 5.32 -0.50 9.75
C THR A 125 4.99 -0.10 8.31
N ASP A 126 4.80 1.19 8.06
CA ASP A 126 4.54 1.71 6.72
C ASP A 126 5.70 1.42 5.75
N GLU A 127 6.94 1.49 6.23
CA GLU A 127 8.15 1.13 5.48
C GLU A 127 8.21 -0.37 5.16
N GLU A 128 7.71 -1.23 6.03
CA GLU A 128 7.62 -2.67 5.79
C GLU A 128 6.54 -3.02 4.77
N ILE A 129 5.42 -2.31 4.78
CA ILE A 129 4.38 -2.43 3.75
C ILE A 129 4.93 -1.99 2.39
N VAL A 130 5.66 -0.87 2.33
CA VAL A 130 6.32 -0.43 1.10
C VAL A 130 7.33 -1.47 0.60
N ALA A 131 8.11 -2.05 1.50
CA ALA A 131 9.11 -3.08 1.14
C ALA A 131 8.45 -4.34 0.55
N VAL A 132 7.39 -4.87 1.17
CA VAL A 132 6.71 -6.07 0.64
C VAL A 132 6.05 -5.80 -0.71
N LEU A 133 5.51 -4.61 -0.93
CA LEU A 133 4.95 -4.21 -2.23
C LEU A 133 6.05 -4.06 -3.29
N ALA A 134 7.24 -3.53 -2.94
CA ALA A 134 8.39 -3.47 -3.84
C ALA A 134 8.84 -4.88 -4.26
N TYR A 135 8.89 -5.84 -3.33
CA TYR A 135 9.20 -7.24 -3.65
C TYR A 135 8.18 -7.84 -4.61
N ILE A 136 6.88 -7.68 -4.37
CA ILE A 136 5.83 -8.17 -5.28
C ILE A 136 6.01 -7.57 -6.69
N LYS A 137 6.27 -6.27 -6.78
CA LYS A 137 6.45 -5.55 -8.05
C LYS A 137 7.74 -5.95 -8.77
N SER A 138 8.77 -6.40 -8.06
CA SER A 138 10.04 -6.83 -8.66
C SER A 138 9.91 -8.11 -9.51
N ASP A 139 8.86 -8.90 -9.31
CA ASP A 139 8.55 -10.10 -10.13
C ASP A 139 7.85 -9.74 -11.45
N TRP A 140 7.32 -8.54 -11.58
CA TRP A 140 6.53 -8.18 -12.75
C TRP A 140 7.38 -7.89 -13.99
N PRO A 141 6.99 -8.45 -15.16
CA PRO A 141 7.64 -8.08 -16.43
C PRO A 141 7.60 -6.56 -16.66
N PRO A 142 8.60 -5.99 -17.35
CA PRO A 142 8.70 -4.53 -17.55
C PRO A 142 7.42 -3.87 -18.09
N LYS A 143 6.69 -4.53 -18.99
CA LYS A 143 5.41 -4.02 -19.53
C LYS A 143 4.31 -3.94 -18.47
N VAL A 144 4.25 -4.91 -17.56
CA VAL A 144 3.28 -4.95 -16.46
C VAL A 144 3.61 -3.87 -15.44
N LEU A 145 4.88 -3.75 -15.06
CA LEU A 145 5.35 -2.72 -14.16
C LEU A 145 5.08 -1.30 -14.71
N GLN A 146 5.32 -1.08 -16.00
CA GLN A 146 5.04 0.20 -16.65
C GLN A 146 3.54 0.53 -16.64
N ALA A 147 2.68 -0.44 -16.96
CA ALA A 147 1.22 -0.24 -16.91
C ALA A 147 0.74 0.11 -15.48
N GLN A 148 1.25 -0.58 -14.46
CA GLN A 148 0.92 -0.29 -13.07
C GLN A 148 1.43 1.10 -12.63
N LYS A 149 2.62 1.51 -13.08
CA LYS A 149 3.15 2.85 -12.84
C LYS A 149 2.23 3.94 -13.40
N GLU A 150 1.72 3.75 -14.60
CA GLU A 150 0.76 4.67 -15.22
C GLU A 150 -0.55 4.76 -14.40
N VAL A 151 -1.10 3.61 -13.98
CA VAL A 151 -2.28 3.57 -13.09
C VAL A 151 -2.02 4.31 -11.77
N THR A 152 -0.82 4.15 -11.18
CA THR A 152 -0.44 4.84 -9.94
C THR A 152 -0.38 6.35 -10.12
N LEU A 153 0.23 6.82 -11.20
CA LEU A 153 0.44 8.26 -11.44
C LEU A 153 -0.85 8.98 -11.86
N GLN A 154 -1.71 8.34 -12.67
CA GLN A 154 -2.99 8.93 -13.12
C GLN A 154 -4.01 9.15 -12.00
N ARG A 155 -3.95 8.40 -10.91
CA ARG A 155 -4.90 8.53 -9.78
C ARG A 155 -4.45 9.52 -8.70
N ARG A 156 -3.46 10.33 -8.96
CA ARG A 156 -2.97 11.38 -8.06
C ARG A 156 -3.52 12.77 -8.37
N ASP A 157 -4.15 12.92 -9.53
CA ASP A 157 -4.81 14.13 -9.99
C ASP A 157 -6.30 14.10 -9.58
#